data_7c57340a6b8a7ec3ca6415448c8a13a0
#
_entry.id   7c57340a6b8a7ec3ca6415448c8a13a0
#
_cell.length_a   1.000
_cell.length_b   1.000
_cell.length_c   1.000
_cell.angle_alpha   90.00
_cell.angle_beta   90.00
_cell.angle_gamma   90.00
#
_symmetry.space_group_name_H-M   'P 1'
#
loop_
_entity.id
_entity.type
_entity.pdbx_description
1 polymer ?
#
loop_
_entity_poly.entity_id
_entity_poly.type
_entity_poly.pdbx_seq_one_letter_code
_entity_poly.pdbx_strand_id
1 'polypeptide(L)'
;MQYQDTDFGSVYITVNPRARRIIMRPVVDGLRVTAPCYATLGEVKMAVDKYRVPLLAKWEKVRNSHVTTDDEIVHLRKAAKQYLPIRLAELAQQFGFHYSGLKIQSSRTRWGSCSGTNNINLSLFLMRVPEELIDYVILHELCHTVHHDHSPRFWALMDKVTQGRAKEMRRQLANYTTA
;
A
#
# COMPACT_ATOMS: atom_id res chain seq x y z
N MET A 1 -12.62 10.32 21.95
CA MET A 1 -14.05 9.98 22.14
C MET A 1 -14.36 8.73 21.36
N GLN A 2 -15.37 7.96 21.84
CA GLN A 2 -15.86 6.78 21.09
C GLN A 2 -17.38 6.64 21.32
N TYR A 3 -18.07 6.00 20.35
CA TYR A 3 -19.46 5.57 20.50
C TYR A 3 -19.65 4.21 19.81
N GLN A 4 -20.77 3.55 20.13
CA GLN A 4 -21.17 2.29 19.48
C GLN A 4 -22.10 2.60 18.31
N ASP A 5 -21.79 2.02 17.18
CA ASP A 5 -22.61 2.05 15.96
C ASP A 5 -23.18 0.66 15.69
N THR A 6 -24.37 0.59 15.14
CA THR A 6 -25.08 -0.67 14.91
C THR A 6 -24.37 -1.60 13.93
N ASP A 7 -23.72 -1.07 12.92
CA ASP A 7 -23.07 -1.84 11.86
C ASP A 7 -21.56 -1.96 12.08
N PHE A 8 -20.90 -0.84 12.43
CA PHE A 8 -19.44 -0.80 12.56
C PHE A 8 -18.94 -1.23 13.96
N GLY A 9 -19.81 -1.41 14.94
CA GLY A 9 -19.39 -1.62 16.32
C GLY A 9 -18.76 -0.36 16.92
N SER A 10 -17.49 -0.40 17.30
CA SER A 10 -16.82 0.74 17.91
C SER A 10 -16.41 1.81 16.89
N VAL A 11 -16.83 3.04 17.12
CA VAL A 11 -16.40 4.21 16.34
C VAL A 11 -15.47 5.07 17.19
N TYR A 12 -14.18 5.09 16.82
CA TYR A 12 -13.13 5.83 17.53
C TYR A 12 -12.93 7.20 16.92
N ILE A 13 -13.17 8.27 17.69
CA ILE A 13 -13.04 9.65 17.22
C ILE A 13 -11.77 10.27 17.79
N THR A 14 -10.89 10.72 16.88
CA THR A 14 -9.69 11.50 17.19
C THR A 14 -9.87 12.92 16.67
N VAL A 15 -9.75 13.91 17.53
CA VAL A 15 -9.77 15.33 17.14
C VAL A 15 -8.37 15.73 16.68
N ASN A 16 -8.29 16.30 15.46
CA ASN A 16 -7.04 16.83 14.91
C ASN A 16 -7.23 18.31 14.52
N PRO A 17 -6.57 19.26 15.19
CA PRO A 17 -6.68 20.69 14.89
C PRO A 17 -6.27 21.08 13.46
N ARG A 18 -5.44 20.27 12.83
CA ARG A 18 -5.01 20.48 11.42
C ARG A 18 -5.96 19.87 10.39
N ALA A 19 -6.92 19.06 10.83
CA ALA A 19 -7.90 18.48 9.91
C ALA A 19 -8.89 19.56 9.44
N ARG A 20 -9.14 19.62 8.14
CA ARG A 20 -10.10 20.53 7.51
C ARG A 20 -11.44 19.86 7.19
N ARG A 21 -11.54 18.54 7.38
CA ARG A 21 -12.72 17.71 7.09
C ARG A 21 -12.73 16.46 7.96
N ILE A 22 -13.90 15.86 8.11
CA ILE A 22 -14.06 14.55 8.75
C ILE A 22 -13.51 13.49 7.80
N ILE A 23 -12.56 12.65 8.29
CA ILE A 23 -11.96 11.55 7.56
C ILE A 23 -12.34 10.26 8.27
N MET A 24 -12.92 9.32 7.55
CA MET A 24 -13.37 8.04 8.08
C MET A 24 -12.58 6.90 7.47
N ARG A 25 -12.03 6.02 8.30
CA ARG A 25 -11.23 4.86 7.90
C ARG A 25 -11.74 3.61 8.60
N PRO A 26 -12.27 2.62 7.87
CA PRO A 26 -12.56 1.32 8.42
C PRO A 26 -11.30 0.67 8.99
N VAL A 27 -11.45 0.00 10.13
CA VAL A 27 -10.43 -0.83 10.79
C VAL A 27 -11.07 -2.16 11.19
N VAL A 28 -10.27 -3.16 11.51
CA VAL A 28 -10.76 -4.52 11.79
C VAL A 28 -11.84 -4.53 12.90
N ASP A 29 -11.64 -3.73 13.93
CA ASP A 29 -12.47 -3.63 15.12
C ASP A 29 -13.50 -2.49 15.09
N GLY A 30 -13.73 -1.85 13.92
CA GLY A 30 -14.70 -0.78 13.80
C GLY A 30 -14.36 0.32 12.80
N LEU A 31 -14.59 1.57 13.18
CA LEU A 31 -14.36 2.74 12.35
C LEU A 31 -13.51 3.77 13.08
N ARG A 32 -12.40 4.20 12.50
CA ARG A 32 -11.62 5.36 12.97
C ARG A 32 -12.04 6.63 12.24
N VAL A 33 -12.42 7.65 13.02
CA VAL A 33 -12.81 8.95 12.50
C VAL A 33 -11.83 10.00 13.00
N THR A 34 -11.23 10.74 12.07
CA THR A 34 -10.47 11.96 12.39
C THR A 34 -11.35 13.15 12.10
N ALA A 35 -11.64 13.95 13.13
CA ALA A 35 -12.52 15.11 13.04
C ALA A 35 -11.76 16.42 13.30
N PRO A 36 -12.12 17.53 12.63
CA PRO A 36 -11.65 18.87 13.01
C PRO A 36 -12.08 19.23 14.44
N CYS A 37 -11.40 20.20 15.06
CA CYS A 37 -11.72 20.63 16.43
C CYS A 37 -13.10 21.29 16.56
N TYR A 38 -13.65 21.82 15.47
CA TYR A 38 -14.98 22.45 15.45
C TYR A 38 -16.12 21.45 15.16
N ALA A 39 -15.81 20.20 14.77
CA ALA A 39 -16.84 19.22 14.46
C ALA A 39 -17.45 18.63 15.74
N THR A 40 -18.77 18.70 15.82
CA THR A 40 -19.55 18.10 16.91
C THR A 40 -19.72 16.59 16.73
N LEU A 41 -20.05 15.89 17.81
CA LEU A 41 -20.38 14.45 17.75
C LEU A 41 -21.57 14.18 16.82
N GLY A 42 -22.56 15.09 16.78
CA GLY A 42 -23.72 14.99 15.90
C GLY A 42 -23.33 15.04 14.42
N GLU A 43 -22.44 15.95 14.05
CA GLU A 43 -21.93 16.04 12.67
C GLU A 43 -21.10 14.82 12.27
N VAL A 44 -20.32 14.25 13.19
CA VAL A 44 -19.60 13.00 12.94
C VAL A 44 -20.58 11.85 12.69
N LYS A 45 -21.63 11.70 13.51
CA LYS A 45 -22.65 10.67 13.30
C LYS A 45 -23.36 10.85 11.96
N MET A 46 -23.80 12.06 11.64
CA MET A 46 -24.42 12.37 10.34
C MET A 46 -23.50 12.04 9.16
N ALA A 47 -22.19 12.34 9.29
CA ALA A 47 -21.22 11.99 8.26
C ALA A 47 -21.07 10.47 8.10
N VAL A 48 -21.03 9.69 9.19
CA VAL A 48 -21.00 8.24 9.15
C VAL A 48 -22.26 7.71 8.46
N ASP A 49 -23.43 8.20 8.82
CA ASP A 49 -24.70 7.77 8.22
C ASP A 49 -24.77 8.09 6.73
N LYS A 50 -24.37 9.29 6.33
CA LYS A 50 -24.33 9.71 4.92
C LYS A 50 -23.46 8.81 4.04
N TYR A 51 -22.33 8.33 4.57
CA TYR A 51 -21.39 7.48 3.82
C TYR A 51 -21.42 6.01 4.26
N ARG A 52 -22.48 5.57 4.94
CA ARG A 52 -22.62 4.23 5.52
C ARG A 52 -22.38 3.12 4.50
N VAL A 53 -23.09 3.12 3.39
CA VAL A 53 -23.01 2.07 2.36
C VAL A 53 -21.58 1.91 1.80
N PRO A 54 -20.90 2.95 1.29
CA PRO A 54 -19.53 2.79 0.80
C PRO A 54 -18.53 2.49 1.92
N LEU A 55 -18.79 2.88 3.17
CA LEU A 55 -17.95 2.53 4.31
C LEU A 55 -18.09 1.06 4.69
N LEU A 56 -19.30 0.50 4.68
CA LEU A 56 -19.55 -0.92 4.93
C LEU A 56 -18.83 -1.80 3.90
N ALA A 57 -18.96 -1.49 2.62
CA ALA A 57 -18.25 -2.22 1.57
C ALA A 57 -16.71 -2.20 1.74
N LYS A 58 -16.16 -1.08 2.24
CA LYS A 58 -14.74 -1.00 2.57
C LYS A 58 -14.40 -1.76 3.85
N TRP A 59 -15.28 -1.72 4.85
CA TRP A 59 -15.09 -2.39 6.12
C TRP A 59 -15.10 -3.91 5.98
N GLU A 60 -16.00 -4.47 5.17
CA GLU A 60 -16.00 -5.89 4.83
C GLU A 60 -14.68 -6.33 4.21
N LYS A 61 -14.12 -5.53 3.29
CA LYS A 61 -12.79 -5.80 2.73
C LYS A 61 -11.70 -5.79 3.80
N VAL A 62 -11.76 -4.85 4.75
CA VAL A 62 -10.79 -4.76 5.86
C VAL A 62 -10.97 -5.91 6.84
N ARG A 63 -12.20 -6.29 7.18
CA ARG A 63 -12.51 -7.44 8.06
C ARG A 63 -12.07 -8.77 7.46
N ASN A 64 -12.24 -8.92 6.16
CA ASN A 64 -11.85 -10.12 5.41
C ASN A 64 -10.37 -10.08 4.98
N SER A 65 -9.69 -8.93 5.11
CA SER A 65 -8.24 -8.89 4.95
C SER A 65 -7.59 -9.71 6.08
N HIS A 66 -6.65 -10.56 5.71
CA HIS A 66 -5.89 -11.36 6.68
C HIS A 66 -5.26 -10.40 7.70
N VAL A 67 -5.67 -10.54 8.97
CA VAL A 67 -4.96 -9.87 10.08
C VAL A 67 -3.57 -10.50 10.10
N THR A 68 -2.60 -9.75 9.56
CA THR A 68 -1.21 -10.21 9.56
C THR A 68 -0.73 -10.33 10.99
N THR A 69 -0.50 -11.55 11.45
CA THR A 69 0.06 -11.81 12.78
C THR A 69 1.54 -11.44 12.84
N ASP A 70 2.06 -11.21 14.04
CA ASP A 70 3.49 -10.90 14.21
C ASP A 70 4.37 -12.08 13.72
N ASP A 71 3.94 -13.30 13.93
CA ASP A 71 4.63 -14.50 13.42
C ASP A 71 4.67 -14.52 11.89
N GLU A 72 3.57 -14.19 11.24
CA GLU A 72 3.53 -14.09 9.78
C GLU A 72 4.47 -12.98 9.26
N ILE A 73 4.55 -11.83 9.94
CA ILE A 73 5.50 -10.76 9.61
C ILE A 73 6.94 -11.27 9.70
N VAL A 74 7.26 -12.08 10.72
CA VAL A 74 8.59 -12.68 10.88
C VAL A 74 8.91 -13.62 9.71
N HIS A 75 7.97 -14.49 9.35
CA HIS A 75 8.12 -15.41 8.21
C HIS A 75 8.27 -14.69 6.88
N LEU A 76 7.39 -13.72 6.59
CA LEU A 76 7.46 -12.92 5.37
C LEU A 76 8.78 -12.12 5.29
N ARG A 77 9.26 -11.59 6.43
CA ARG A 77 10.53 -10.86 6.47
C ARG A 77 11.72 -11.76 6.17
N LYS A 78 11.72 -13.00 6.68
CA LYS A 78 12.76 -13.98 6.40
C LYS A 78 12.77 -14.34 4.91
N ALA A 79 11.62 -14.68 4.35
CA ALA A 79 11.49 -14.98 2.92
C ALA A 79 11.89 -13.79 2.03
N ALA A 80 11.41 -12.59 2.34
CA ALA A 80 11.75 -11.38 1.59
C ALA A 80 13.25 -11.07 1.61
N LYS A 81 13.93 -11.25 2.76
CA LYS A 81 15.38 -11.04 2.87
C LYS A 81 16.19 -12.07 2.07
N GLN A 82 15.67 -13.25 1.86
CA GLN A 82 16.32 -14.29 1.05
C GLN A 82 16.08 -14.09 -0.45
N TYR A 83 14.87 -13.72 -0.84
CA TYR A 83 14.46 -13.70 -2.25
C TYR A 83 14.68 -12.32 -2.91
N LEU A 84 14.18 -11.24 -2.31
CA LEU A 84 14.14 -9.93 -2.99
C LEU A 84 15.51 -9.34 -3.34
N PRO A 85 16.59 -9.49 -2.54
CA PRO A 85 17.90 -8.97 -2.92
C PRO A 85 18.47 -9.66 -4.15
N ILE A 86 18.31 -10.98 -4.24
CA ILE A 86 18.79 -11.77 -5.37
C ILE A 86 18.01 -11.38 -6.62
N ARG A 87 16.68 -11.36 -6.54
CA ARG A 87 15.83 -11.04 -7.68
C ARG A 87 16.01 -9.62 -8.19
N LEU A 88 16.19 -8.66 -7.27
CA LEU A 88 16.51 -7.29 -7.64
C LEU A 88 17.84 -7.19 -8.40
N ALA A 89 18.87 -7.89 -7.94
CA ALA A 89 20.18 -7.89 -8.60
C ALA A 89 20.13 -8.54 -9.99
N GLU A 90 19.41 -9.66 -10.13
CA GLU A 90 19.20 -10.33 -11.42
C GLU A 90 18.53 -9.42 -12.44
N LEU A 91 17.40 -8.80 -12.07
CA LEU A 91 16.66 -7.91 -12.96
C LEU A 91 17.45 -6.63 -13.26
N ALA A 92 18.16 -6.08 -12.28
CA ALA A 92 19.01 -4.92 -12.50
C ALA A 92 20.13 -5.25 -13.51
N GLN A 93 20.78 -6.40 -13.38
CA GLN A 93 21.81 -6.86 -14.31
C GLN A 93 21.22 -7.13 -15.71
N GLN A 94 20.08 -7.82 -15.78
CA GLN A 94 19.42 -8.19 -17.04
C GLN A 94 19.06 -6.96 -17.89
N PHE A 95 18.60 -5.90 -17.24
CA PHE A 95 18.13 -4.69 -17.94
C PHE A 95 19.10 -3.51 -17.86
N GLY A 96 20.28 -3.68 -17.25
CA GLY A 96 21.31 -2.65 -17.18
C GLY A 96 20.98 -1.49 -16.23
N PHE A 97 20.19 -1.75 -15.17
CA PHE A 97 19.86 -0.74 -14.15
C PHE A 97 20.94 -0.68 -13.05
N HIS A 98 21.11 0.53 -12.48
CA HIS A 98 21.99 0.78 -11.34
C HIS A 98 21.17 1.34 -10.19
N TYR A 99 21.34 0.77 -9.00
CA TYR A 99 20.73 1.26 -7.75
C TYR A 99 21.79 1.35 -6.63
N SER A 100 21.56 2.23 -5.66
CA SER A 100 22.52 2.50 -4.58
C SER A 100 22.40 1.54 -3.41
N GLY A 101 21.21 1.01 -3.16
CA GLY A 101 20.96 0.09 -2.03
C GLY A 101 19.54 -0.42 -2.01
N LEU A 102 19.31 -1.45 -1.19
CA LEU A 102 18.00 -2.07 -0.96
C LEU A 102 17.66 -2.07 0.53
N LYS A 103 16.43 -1.69 0.86
CA LYS A 103 15.86 -1.84 2.20
C LYS A 103 14.51 -2.58 2.12
N ILE A 104 14.34 -3.62 2.95
CA ILE A 104 13.08 -4.35 3.07
C ILE A 104 12.30 -3.79 4.27
N GLN A 105 11.07 -3.37 4.03
CA GLN A 105 10.20 -2.70 5.01
C GLN A 105 8.87 -3.44 5.16
N SER A 106 8.19 -3.25 6.28
CA SER A 106 6.80 -3.69 6.51
C SER A 106 5.79 -2.61 6.13
N SER A 107 5.99 -1.98 4.95
CA SER A 107 5.07 -0.93 4.48
C SER A 107 3.73 -1.54 4.10
N ARG A 108 2.65 -1.02 4.70
CA ARG A 108 1.26 -1.42 4.43
C ARG A 108 0.55 -0.49 3.43
N THR A 109 1.28 0.43 2.80
CA THR A 109 0.69 1.42 1.88
C THR A 109 1.34 1.44 0.51
N ARG A 110 2.50 0.80 0.37
CA ARG A 110 3.28 0.77 -0.88
C ARG A 110 3.99 -0.56 -1.03
N TRP A 111 4.02 -1.07 -2.24
CA TRP A 111 4.78 -2.26 -2.60
C TRP A 111 6.29 -1.99 -2.68
N GLY A 112 6.66 -0.81 -3.17
CA GLY A 112 8.02 -0.33 -3.27
C GLY A 112 8.13 1.19 -3.27
N SER A 113 9.36 1.70 -3.28
CA SER A 113 9.69 3.09 -3.55
C SER A 113 11.17 3.23 -3.91
N CYS A 114 11.49 4.14 -4.81
CA CYS A 114 12.85 4.55 -5.13
C CYS A 114 13.08 5.99 -4.65
N SER A 115 14.18 6.25 -3.97
CA SER A 115 14.56 7.60 -3.54
C SER A 115 15.28 8.36 -4.65
N GLY A 116 15.39 9.69 -4.53
CA GLY A 116 16.19 10.53 -5.45
C GLY A 116 17.68 10.18 -5.51
N THR A 117 18.18 9.37 -4.56
CA THR A 117 19.55 8.83 -4.53
C THR A 117 19.60 7.37 -4.97
N ASN A 118 18.60 6.89 -5.69
CA ASN A 118 18.48 5.52 -6.22
C ASN A 118 18.54 4.41 -5.15
N ASN A 119 18.12 4.70 -3.90
CA ASN A 119 17.90 3.65 -2.91
C ASN A 119 16.49 3.08 -3.08
N ILE A 120 16.39 1.77 -3.25
CA ILE A 120 15.14 1.03 -3.43
C ILE A 120 14.65 0.51 -2.08
N ASN A 121 13.37 0.71 -1.79
CA ASN A 121 12.70 0.08 -0.67
C ASN A 121 11.63 -0.86 -1.22
N LEU A 122 11.58 -2.10 -0.72
CA LEU A 122 10.58 -3.09 -1.10
C LEU A 122 9.80 -3.53 0.14
N SER A 123 8.51 -3.75 -0.02
CA SER A 123 7.66 -4.27 1.05
C SER A 123 7.86 -5.80 1.18
N LEU A 124 7.98 -6.28 2.42
CA LEU A 124 8.00 -7.73 2.69
C LEU A 124 6.68 -8.43 2.26
N PHE A 125 5.60 -7.67 2.14
CA PHE A 125 4.30 -8.20 1.67
C PHE A 125 4.30 -8.58 0.18
N LEU A 126 5.35 -8.25 -0.57
CA LEU A 126 5.57 -8.79 -1.91
C LEU A 126 5.62 -10.32 -1.93
N MET A 127 5.99 -10.96 -0.81
CA MET A 127 5.98 -12.41 -0.70
C MET A 127 4.58 -13.05 -0.74
N ARG A 128 3.51 -12.24 -0.76
CA ARG A 128 2.11 -12.68 -0.89
C ARG A 128 1.56 -12.59 -2.31
N VAL A 129 2.31 -12.03 -3.25
CA VAL A 129 1.87 -11.89 -4.65
C VAL A 129 2.64 -12.84 -5.55
N PRO A 130 2.09 -13.21 -6.72
CA PRO A 130 2.79 -14.03 -7.70
C PRO A 130 4.14 -13.43 -8.11
N GLU A 131 5.11 -14.28 -8.43
CA GLU A 131 6.46 -13.88 -8.80
C GLU A 131 6.49 -12.85 -9.93
N GLU A 132 5.65 -13.01 -10.94
CA GLU A 132 5.53 -12.08 -12.04
C GLU A 132 5.17 -10.65 -11.58
N LEU A 133 4.35 -10.53 -10.54
CA LEU A 133 3.98 -9.23 -9.96
C LEU A 133 5.07 -8.70 -9.02
N ILE A 134 5.87 -9.57 -8.39
CA ILE A 134 7.08 -9.16 -7.67
C ILE A 134 8.04 -8.52 -8.67
N ASP A 135 8.30 -9.18 -9.80
CA ASP A 135 9.15 -8.67 -10.86
C ASP A 135 8.67 -7.33 -11.39
N TYR A 136 7.36 -7.20 -11.61
CA TYR A 136 6.76 -5.94 -12.02
C TYR A 136 7.07 -4.79 -11.05
N VAL A 137 6.92 -5.02 -9.74
CA VAL A 137 7.23 -4.00 -8.73
C VAL A 137 8.72 -3.69 -8.71
N ILE A 138 9.58 -4.71 -8.75
CA ILE A 138 11.04 -4.52 -8.80
C ILE A 138 11.42 -3.70 -10.03
N LEU A 139 10.92 -4.03 -11.21
CA LEU A 139 11.18 -3.30 -12.46
C LEU A 139 10.65 -1.87 -12.41
N HIS A 140 9.50 -1.65 -11.76
CA HIS A 140 8.94 -0.31 -11.53
C HIS A 140 9.90 0.56 -10.70
N GLU A 141 10.44 0.03 -9.61
CA GLU A 141 11.40 0.76 -8.78
C GLU A 141 12.75 0.93 -9.46
N LEU A 142 13.19 -0.03 -10.27
CA LEU A 142 14.39 0.09 -11.10
C LEU A 142 14.22 1.15 -12.20
N CYS A 143 13.06 1.25 -12.84
CA CYS A 143 12.77 2.32 -13.80
C CYS A 143 12.84 3.70 -13.16
N HIS A 144 12.48 3.82 -11.87
CA HIS A 144 12.64 5.06 -11.11
C HIS A 144 14.09 5.46 -10.86
N THR A 145 15.07 4.57 -11.00
CA THR A 145 16.49 4.96 -10.96
C THR A 145 16.92 5.78 -12.18
N VAL A 146 16.11 5.74 -13.27
CA VAL A 146 16.35 6.49 -14.51
C VAL A 146 15.37 7.66 -14.65
N HIS A 147 14.10 7.44 -14.31
CA HIS A 147 13.03 8.43 -14.38
C HIS A 147 12.28 8.50 -13.05
N HIS A 148 12.58 9.51 -12.23
CA HIS A 148 11.99 9.65 -10.88
C HIS A 148 10.50 10.04 -10.87
N ASP A 149 9.94 10.40 -12.03
CA ASP A 149 8.53 10.72 -12.22
C ASP A 149 7.80 9.61 -12.99
N HIS A 150 6.48 9.70 -13.08
CA HIS A 150 5.67 8.81 -13.91
C HIS A 150 5.32 9.45 -15.28
N SER A 151 6.30 10.12 -15.87
CA SER A 151 6.19 10.73 -17.20
C SER A 151 5.98 9.70 -18.33
N PRO A 152 5.66 10.12 -19.54
CA PRO A 152 5.62 9.22 -20.70
C PRO A 152 6.93 8.44 -20.92
N ARG A 153 8.08 9.03 -20.58
CA ARG A 153 9.39 8.36 -20.67
C ARG A 153 9.51 7.19 -19.70
N PHE A 154 9.02 7.37 -18.46
CA PHE A 154 8.95 6.29 -17.48
C PHE A 154 8.11 5.12 -17.99
N TRP A 155 6.90 5.41 -18.48
CA TRP A 155 6.01 4.36 -18.97
C TRP A 155 6.53 3.67 -20.23
N ALA A 156 7.19 4.39 -21.12
CA ALA A 156 7.87 3.78 -22.28
C ALA A 156 8.98 2.81 -21.84
N LEU A 157 9.76 3.18 -20.81
CA LEU A 157 10.77 2.29 -20.23
C LEU A 157 10.13 1.08 -19.55
N MET A 158 9.05 1.27 -18.77
CA MET A 158 8.28 0.19 -18.17
C MET A 158 7.74 -0.79 -19.21
N ASP A 159 7.14 -0.30 -20.29
CA ASP A 159 6.65 -1.15 -21.38
C ASP A 159 7.77 -1.92 -22.06
N LYS A 160 8.95 -1.33 -22.23
CA LYS A 160 10.12 -2.01 -22.78
C LYS A 160 10.55 -3.20 -21.90
N VAL A 161 10.69 -2.99 -20.58
CA VAL A 161 11.19 -4.05 -19.67
C VAL A 161 10.12 -5.09 -19.33
N THR A 162 8.84 -4.76 -19.47
CA THR A 162 7.71 -5.68 -19.24
C THR A 162 7.13 -6.24 -20.56
N GLN A 163 7.80 -6.01 -21.69
CA GLN A 163 7.35 -6.47 -23.02
C GLN A 163 5.92 -6.01 -23.38
N GLY A 164 5.60 -4.73 -23.07
CA GLY A 164 4.29 -4.12 -23.32
C GLY A 164 3.19 -4.47 -22.29
N ARG A 165 3.52 -5.21 -21.22
CA ARG A 165 2.54 -5.71 -20.25
C ARG A 165 2.40 -4.84 -19.00
N ALA A 166 3.06 -3.69 -18.93
CA ALA A 166 3.06 -2.84 -17.74
C ALA A 166 1.66 -2.48 -17.25
N LYS A 167 0.75 -2.12 -18.15
CA LYS A 167 -0.64 -1.75 -17.81
C LYS A 167 -1.45 -2.94 -17.28
N GLU A 168 -1.26 -4.12 -17.87
CA GLU A 168 -1.91 -5.36 -17.44
C GLU A 168 -1.46 -5.76 -16.04
N MET A 169 -0.15 -5.84 -15.81
CA MET A 169 0.45 -6.21 -14.53
C MET A 169 0.07 -5.24 -13.43
N ARG A 170 0.01 -3.94 -13.73
CA ARG A 170 -0.50 -2.92 -12.80
C ARG A 170 -1.94 -3.18 -12.39
N ARG A 171 -2.80 -3.57 -13.33
CA ARG A 171 -4.21 -3.91 -13.06
C ARG A 171 -4.31 -5.17 -12.22
N GLN A 172 -3.51 -6.21 -12.51
CA GLN A 172 -3.46 -7.43 -11.71
C GLN A 172 -2.99 -7.15 -10.28
N LEU A 173 -1.93 -6.35 -10.10
CA LEU A 173 -1.42 -5.96 -8.79
C LEU A 173 -2.45 -5.20 -7.94
N ALA A 174 -3.36 -4.46 -8.56
CA ALA A 174 -4.43 -3.74 -7.86
C ALA A 174 -5.44 -4.66 -7.14
N ASN A 175 -5.46 -5.97 -7.45
CA ASN A 175 -6.28 -6.96 -6.75
C ASN A 175 -5.65 -7.42 -5.43
N TYR A 176 -4.40 -7.08 -5.17
CA TYR A 176 -3.66 -7.42 -3.96
C TYR A 176 -3.52 -6.22 -3.05
N THR A 177 -3.40 -6.48 -1.74
CA THR A 177 -3.17 -5.44 -0.73
C THR A 177 -1.91 -5.74 0.07
N THR A 178 -1.25 -4.71 0.55
CA THR A 178 -0.11 -4.82 1.48
C THR A 178 -0.53 -4.98 2.94
N ALA A 179 -1.83 -5.00 3.22
CA ALA A 179 -2.39 -5.09 4.58
C ALA A 179 -3.25 -6.32 4.72
#